data_42a2f50776e72991c7a5e1db4a34d1a2
#
_entry.id   42a2f50776e72991c7a5e1db4a34d1a2
#
_cell.length_a   1.000
_cell.length_b   1.000
_cell.length_c   1.000
_cell.angle_alpha   90.00
_cell.angle_beta   90.00
_cell.angle_gamma   90.00
#
_symmetry.space_group_name_H-M   'P 1'
#
loop_
_entity.id
_entity.type
_entity.pdbx_description
1 polymer ?
#
loop_
_entity_poly.entity_id
_entity_poly.type
_entity_poly.pdbx_seq_one_letter_code
_entity_poly.pdbx_strand_id
1 'polypeptide(L)'
;RIARRQRQMCIRDRNNTDDLVLASIIAKHTKSNCIIITKNQQLIGSGMGQVSRIDALNQAINKSKKFGFNLDGASLASDAFFPFSDCVEISFKNGIKSIIQPGGSLRDIDSIEFCNQNKMSMMFSGIRHFKH
;
A
#
# COMPACT_ATOMS: atom_id res chain seq x y z
N ARG A 1 15.66 12.51 -1.87
CA ARG A 1 15.30 13.48 -2.89
C ARG A 1 14.42 12.93 -3.97
N ILE A 2 14.84 11.83 -4.57
CA ILE A 2 13.98 11.16 -5.55
C ILE A 2 12.68 10.71 -4.88
N ALA A 3 12.75 10.16 -3.69
CA ALA A 3 11.57 9.73 -2.94
C ALA A 3 10.64 10.91 -2.63
N ARG A 4 11.22 12.05 -2.25
CA ARG A 4 10.43 13.25 -1.96
C ARG A 4 9.74 13.78 -3.21
N ARG A 5 10.46 13.81 -4.33
CA ARG A 5 9.90 14.24 -5.62
C ARG A 5 8.79 13.30 -6.06
N GLN A 6 9.00 11.99 -5.94
CA GLN A 6 7.99 11.00 -6.28
C GLN A 6 6.75 11.14 -5.40
N ARG A 7 6.93 11.40 -4.12
CA ARG A 7 5.82 11.64 -3.22
C ARG A 7 4.96 12.80 -3.70
N GLN A 8 5.60 13.93 -4.08
CA GLN A 8 4.89 15.10 -4.59
C GLN A 8 4.17 14.81 -5.90
N MET A 9 4.82 14.04 -6.80
CA MET A 9 4.23 13.70 -8.09
C MET A 9 3.05 12.74 -7.96
N CYS A 10 3.09 11.84 -6.98
CA CYS A 10 2.11 10.77 -6.85
C CYS A 10 0.96 11.08 -5.89
N ILE A 11 1.09 12.07 -5.02
CA ILE A 11 -0.01 12.45 -4.12
C ILE A 11 -1.00 13.28 -4.91
N ARG A 12 -2.23 12.78 -5.03
CA ARG A 12 -3.26 13.41 -5.86
C ARG A 12 -4.46 13.92 -5.08
N ASP A 13 -4.64 13.44 -3.86
CA ASP A 13 -5.84 13.70 -3.09
C ASP A 13 -5.49 13.73 -1.61
N ARG A 14 -5.98 14.75 -0.91
CA ARG A 14 -5.74 14.93 0.51
C ARG A 14 -6.39 13.81 1.34
N ASN A 15 -7.58 13.37 0.95
CA ASN A 15 -8.27 12.28 1.64
C ASN A 15 -7.47 10.98 1.57
N ASN A 16 -6.85 10.72 0.41
CA ASN A 16 -5.98 9.57 0.25
C ASN A 16 -4.74 9.68 1.14
N THR A 17 -4.23 10.90 1.35
CA THR A 17 -3.09 11.11 2.25
C THR A 17 -3.44 10.74 3.68
N ASP A 18 -4.61 11.14 4.16
CA ASP A 18 -5.07 10.81 5.52
C ASP A 18 -5.23 9.30 5.69
N ASP A 19 -5.80 8.64 4.68
CA ASP A 19 -5.94 7.18 4.70
C ASP A 19 -4.58 6.48 4.66
N LEU A 20 -3.62 7.00 3.91
CA LEU A 20 -2.26 6.46 3.88
C LEU A 20 -1.58 6.59 5.23
N VAL A 21 -1.75 7.72 5.91
CA VAL A 21 -1.19 7.93 7.26
C VAL A 21 -1.78 6.91 8.23
N LEU A 22 -3.10 6.74 8.22
CA LEU A 22 -3.76 5.76 9.08
C LEU A 22 -3.25 4.34 8.80
N ALA A 23 -3.19 3.97 7.53
CA ALA A 23 -2.71 2.64 7.12
C ALA A 23 -1.27 2.42 7.56
N SER A 24 -0.42 3.43 7.43
CA SER A 24 0.98 3.36 7.85
C SER A 24 1.12 3.15 9.35
N ILE A 25 0.32 3.86 10.15
CA ILE A 25 0.33 3.71 11.61
C ILE A 25 -0.09 2.29 12.01
N ILE A 26 -1.14 1.77 11.40
CA ILE A 26 -1.60 0.41 11.70
C ILE A 26 -0.55 -0.62 11.29
N ALA A 27 0.06 -0.44 10.11
CA ALA A 27 1.10 -1.36 9.63
C ALA A 27 2.28 -1.41 10.56
N LYS A 28 2.67 -0.26 11.15
CA LYS A 28 3.77 -0.18 12.10
C LYS A 28 3.57 -1.10 13.31
N HIS A 29 2.33 -1.31 13.71
CA HIS A 29 1.99 -2.11 14.90
C HIS A 29 1.49 -3.51 14.56
N THR A 30 1.60 -3.92 13.31
CA THR A 30 1.07 -5.19 12.82
C THR A 30 2.22 -6.14 12.49
N LYS A 31 2.00 -7.42 12.76
CA LYS A 31 3.02 -8.46 12.55
C LYS A 31 3.37 -8.62 11.06
N SER A 32 4.65 -8.60 10.75
CA SER A 32 5.17 -8.78 9.38
C SER A 32 4.93 -10.21 8.87
N ASN A 33 4.83 -10.46 7.62
CA ASN A 33 4.63 -9.49 6.54
C ASN A 33 3.20 -9.00 6.58
N CYS A 34 2.99 -7.70 6.51
CA CYS A 34 1.64 -7.18 6.58
C CYS A 34 1.30 -6.19 5.47
N ILE A 35 0.03 -6.19 5.10
CA ILE A 35 -0.59 -5.24 4.20
C ILE A 35 -1.84 -4.72 4.90
N ILE A 36 -2.00 -3.41 4.94
CA ILE A 36 -3.15 -2.75 5.57
C ILE A 36 -3.89 -1.94 4.51
N ILE A 37 -5.20 -2.10 4.45
CA ILE A 37 -6.05 -1.35 3.52
C ILE A 37 -7.01 -0.48 4.32
N THR A 38 -7.04 0.81 3.99
CA THR A 38 -7.92 1.78 4.64
C THR A 38 -8.74 2.53 3.60
N LYS A 39 -9.90 3.03 4.03
CA LYS A 39 -10.75 3.89 3.22
C LYS A 39 -11.63 4.70 4.15
N ASN A 40 -11.77 6.01 3.84
CA ASN A 40 -12.56 6.93 4.65
C ASN A 40 -12.14 6.90 6.12
N GLN A 41 -10.82 6.84 6.35
CA GLN A 41 -10.20 6.81 7.68
C GLN A 41 -10.64 5.62 8.53
N GLN A 42 -10.90 4.49 7.88
CA GLN A 42 -11.30 3.25 8.51
C GLN A 42 -10.48 2.09 7.98
N LEU A 43 -10.08 1.18 8.86
CA LEU A 43 -9.43 -0.07 8.46
C LEU A 43 -10.48 -0.97 7.81
N ILE A 44 -10.25 -1.37 6.56
CA ILE A 44 -11.18 -2.24 5.84
C ILE A 44 -10.59 -3.58 5.45
N GLY A 45 -9.28 -3.74 5.53
CA GLY A 45 -8.66 -5.03 5.23
C GLY A 45 -7.26 -5.12 5.82
N SER A 46 -6.88 -6.32 6.22
CA SER A 46 -5.55 -6.57 6.77
C SER A 46 -5.07 -7.96 6.42
N GLY A 47 -3.81 -8.05 6.03
CA GLY A 47 -3.08 -9.30 5.95
C GLY A 47 -1.87 -9.17 6.86
N MET A 48 -1.63 -10.16 7.74
CA MET A 48 -0.56 -10.07 8.71
C MET A 48 0.08 -11.42 8.97
N GLY A 49 1.34 -11.39 9.37
CA GLY A 49 2.06 -12.60 9.73
C GLY A 49 2.25 -13.56 8.56
N GLN A 50 2.22 -13.07 7.33
CA GLN A 50 2.30 -13.90 6.15
C GLN A 50 3.74 -14.13 5.71
N VAL A 51 3.97 -15.23 4.98
CA VAL A 51 5.31 -15.58 4.51
C VAL A 51 5.76 -14.74 3.33
N SER A 52 4.83 -14.16 2.58
CA SER A 52 5.17 -13.30 1.45
C SER A 52 4.26 -12.08 1.39
N ARG A 53 4.73 -11.08 0.66
CA ARG A 53 3.99 -9.83 0.47
C ARG A 53 2.71 -10.05 -0.33
N ILE A 54 2.79 -10.93 -1.33
CA ILE A 54 1.64 -11.26 -2.16
C ILE A 54 0.55 -11.98 -1.36
N ASP A 55 0.94 -12.87 -0.44
CA ASP A 55 0.00 -13.56 0.43
C ASP A 55 -0.71 -12.58 1.37
N ALA A 56 0.05 -11.63 1.94
CA ALA A 56 -0.51 -10.60 2.80
C ALA A 56 -1.51 -9.73 2.02
N LEU A 57 -1.17 -9.35 0.80
CA LEU A 57 -2.05 -8.55 -0.05
C LEU A 57 -3.34 -9.30 -0.37
N ASN A 58 -3.24 -10.56 -0.79
CA ASN A 58 -4.41 -11.37 -1.11
C ASN A 58 -5.31 -11.56 0.12
N GLN A 59 -4.71 -11.78 1.29
CA GLN A 59 -5.47 -11.91 2.53
C GLN A 59 -6.23 -10.62 2.84
N ALA A 60 -5.58 -9.47 2.70
CA ALA A 60 -6.21 -8.18 2.97
C ALA A 60 -7.38 -7.92 2.02
N ILE A 61 -7.18 -8.18 0.73
CA ILE A 61 -8.22 -7.99 -0.29
C ILE A 61 -9.40 -8.91 -0.03
N ASN A 62 -9.13 -10.19 0.23
CA ASN A 62 -10.19 -11.18 0.46
C ASN A 62 -11.01 -10.86 1.71
N LYS A 63 -10.35 -10.40 2.77
CA LYS A 63 -11.06 -9.97 3.98
C LYS A 63 -11.98 -8.79 3.71
N SER A 64 -11.49 -7.79 2.98
CA SER A 64 -12.31 -6.63 2.63
C SER A 64 -13.56 -7.04 1.87
N LYS A 65 -13.40 -7.90 0.88
CA LYS A 65 -14.53 -8.38 0.07
C LYS A 65 -15.50 -9.22 0.89
N LYS A 66 -14.97 -10.07 1.76
CA LYS A 66 -15.78 -10.94 2.62
C LYS A 66 -16.71 -10.13 3.51
N PHE A 67 -16.24 -9.01 4.01
CA PHE A 67 -17.03 -8.14 4.89
C PHE A 67 -17.81 -7.07 4.14
N GLY A 68 -17.86 -7.15 2.82
CA GLY A 68 -18.68 -6.29 1.99
C GLY A 68 -18.13 -4.89 1.73
N PHE A 69 -16.86 -4.66 2.00
CA PHE A 69 -16.25 -3.36 1.73
C PHE A 69 -15.95 -3.18 0.25
N ASN A 70 -16.19 -1.96 -0.26
CA ASN A 70 -15.81 -1.57 -1.60
C ASN A 70 -14.38 -1.05 -1.57
N LEU A 71 -13.48 -1.71 -2.30
CA LEU A 71 -12.06 -1.33 -2.36
C LEU A 71 -11.78 -0.16 -3.28
N ASP A 72 -12.74 0.25 -4.08
CA ASP A 72 -12.53 1.32 -5.05
C ASP A 72 -12.16 2.62 -4.35
N GLY A 73 -10.99 3.18 -4.72
CA GLY A 73 -10.47 4.39 -4.10
C GLY A 73 -9.75 4.18 -2.78
N ALA A 74 -9.56 2.93 -2.34
CA ALA A 74 -8.90 2.63 -1.07
C ALA A 74 -7.41 2.93 -1.10
N SER A 75 -6.81 3.02 0.08
CA SER A 75 -5.38 3.21 0.29
C SER A 75 -4.77 1.98 0.94
N LEU A 76 -3.50 1.74 0.65
CA LEU A 76 -2.79 0.55 1.10
C LEU A 76 -1.43 0.91 1.69
N ALA A 77 -1.06 0.26 2.79
CA ALA A 77 0.27 0.39 3.36
C ALA A 77 0.94 -0.99 3.46
N SER A 78 2.24 -1.00 3.17
CA SER A 78 3.09 -2.18 3.35
C SER A 78 4.17 -1.88 4.37
N ASP A 79 4.53 -2.87 5.19
CA ASP A 79 5.58 -2.73 6.19
C ASP A 79 6.98 -2.86 5.61
N ALA A 80 7.11 -3.27 4.35
CA ALA A 80 8.39 -3.35 3.65
C ALA A 80 8.19 -3.09 2.16
N PHE A 81 9.31 -2.92 1.42
CA PHE A 81 9.23 -2.64 -0.01
C PHE A 81 8.59 -3.79 -0.79
N PHE A 82 8.01 -3.46 -1.93
CA PHE A 82 7.55 -4.47 -2.88
C PHE A 82 8.74 -4.92 -3.74
N PRO A 83 9.05 -6.22 -3.75
CA PRO A 83 10.18 -6.70 -4.57
C PRO A 83 9.93 -6.55 -6.07
N PHE A 84 8.66 -6.59 -6.49
CA PHE A 84 8.27 -6.45 -7.89
C PHE A 84 7.00 -5.61 -7.98
N SER A 85 6.63 -5.23 -9.21
CA SER A 85 5.42 -4.43 -9.43
C SER A 85 4.12 -5.23 -9.31
N ASP A 86 4.19 -6.54 -9.13
CA ASP A 86 3.00 -7.40 -9.10
C ASP A 86 2.00 -7.01 -8.01
N CYS A 87 2.47 -6.64 -6.83
CA CYS A 87 1.59 -6.18 -5.75
C CYS A 87 0.87 -4.89 -6.12
N VAL A 88 1.56 -3.98 -6.81
CA VAL A 88 0.96 -2.72 -7.28
C VAL A 88 -0.10 -3.01 -8.34
N GLU A 89 0.20 -3.91 -9.26
CA GLU A 89 -0.74 -4.29 -10.33
C GLU A 89 -2.00 -4.93 -9.78
N ILE A 90 -1.85 -5.85 -8.83
CA ILE A 90 -3.00 -6.50 -8.18
C ILE A 90 -3.84 -5.46 -7.42
N SER A 91 -3.17 -4.55 -6.72
CA SER A 91 -3.85 -3.47 -6.00
C SER A 91 -4.68 -2.60 -6.94
N PHE A 92 -4.11 -2.23 -8.08
CA PHE A 92 -4.80 -1.44 -9.09
C PHE A 92 -6.04 -2.15 -9.62
N LYS A 93 -5.92 -3.45 -9.92
CA LYS A 93 -7.04 -4.26 -10.44
C LYS A 93 -8.21 -4.32 -9.46
N ASN A 94 -7.94 -4.15 -8.18
CA ASN A 94 -8.96 -4.17 -7.14
C ASN A 94 -9.47 -2.78 -6.75
N GLY A 95 -9.02 -1.73 -7.44
CA GLY A 95 -9.52 -0.38 -7.23
C GLY A 95 -8.72 0.46 -6.24
N ILE A 96 -7.65 -0.05 -5.67
CA ILE A 96 -6.80 0.70 -4.75
C ILE A 96 -6.08 1.81 -5.52
N LYS A 97 -6.14 3.03 -5.01
CA LYS A 97 -5.59 4.20 -5.71
C LYS A 97 -4.33 4.77 -5.10
N SER A 98 -4.03 4.46 -3.85
CA SER A 98 -2.90 5.05 -3.15
C SER A 98 -2.16 3.99 -2.36
N ILE A 99 -0.83 4.04 -2.42
CA ILE A 99 0.03 3.07 -1.74
C ILE A 99 1.14 3.82 -1.00
N ILE A 100 1.45 3.37 0.22
CA ILE A 100 2.65 3.79 0.94
C ILE A 100 3.50 2.57 1.25
N GLN A 101 4.79 2.66 0.95
CA GLN A 101 5.77 1.63 1.23
C GLN A 101 7.12 2.26 1.58
N PRO A 102 8.03 1.52 2.25
CA PRO A 102 9.33 2.09 2.60
C PRO A 102 10.22 2.41 1.40
N GLY A 103 10.13 1.65 0.32
CA GLY A 103 11.05 1.72 -0.80
C GLY A 103 12.34 0.94 -0.52
N GLY A 104 13.31 1.05 -1.42
CA GLY A 104 14.59 0.39 -1.29
C GLY A 104 14.78 -0.84 -2.14
N SER A 105 13.78 -1.19 -2.95
CA SER A 105 13.93 -2.26 -3.93
C SER A 105 14.65 -1.74 -5.17
N LEU A 106 15.43 -2.60 -5.81
CA LEU A 106 16.01 -2.29 -7.11
C LEU A 106 14.95 -2.10 -8.18
N ARG A 107 13.72 -2.54 -7.91
CA ARG A 107 12.59 -2.46 -8.83
C ARG A 107 11.55 -1.40 -8.44
N ASP A 108 11.92 -0.46 -7.57
CA ASP A 108 11.04 0.66 -7.22
C ASP A 108 10.58 1.43 -8.46
N ILE A 109 11.47 1.57 -9.45
CA ILE A 109 11.16 2.25 -10.70
C ILE A 109 9.99 1.59 -11.43
N ASP A 110 9.92 0.27 -11.46
CA ASP A 110 8.83 -0.45 -12.13
C ASP A 110 7.48 -0.11 -11.46
N SER A 111 7.46 -0.08 -10.14
CA SER A 111 6.26 0.30 -9.38
C SER A 111 5.87 1.75 -9.62
N ILE A 112 6.84 2.65 -9.63
CA ILE A 112 6.62 4.07 -9.88
C ILE A 112 6.02 4.28 -11.28
N GLU A 113 6.59 3.64 -12.29
CA GLU A 113 6.11 3.75 -13.66
C GLU A 113 4.68 3.23 -13.79
N PHE A 114 4.38 2.10 -13.18
CA PHE A 114 3.02 1.55 -13.20
C PHE A 114 2.03 2.54 -12.58
N CYS A 115 2.37 3.11 -11.44
CA CYS A 115 1.52 4.10 -10.76
C CYS A 115 1.28 5.33 -11.64
N ASN A 116 2.33 5.84 -12.28
CA ASN A 116 2.21 7.00 -13.15
C ASN A 116 1.32 6.72 -14.36
N GLN A 117 1.44 5.55 -14.96
CA GLN A 117 0.64 5.17 -16.12
C GLN A 117 -0.84 4.97 -15.76
N ASN A 118 -1.14 4.57 -14.55
CA ASN A 118 -2.49 4.22 -14.12
C ASN A 118 -3.09 5.23 -13.15
N LYS A 119 -2.47 6.39 -12.99
CA LYS A 119 -2.95 7.49 -12.14
C LYS A 119 -3.12 7.06 -10.68
N MET A 120 -2.27 6.16 -10.21
CA MET A 120 -2.19 5.79 -8.81
C MET A 120 -1.21 6.71 -8.09
N SER A 121 -1.42 6.91 -6.80
CA SER A 121 -0.47 7.63 -5.94
C SER A 121 0.41 6.64 -5.21
N MET A 122 1.71 6.92 -5.12
CA MET A 122 2.63 6.11 -4.34
C MET A 122 3.50 7.02 -3.48
N MET A 123 3.57 6.72 -2.19
CA MET A 123 4.41 7.44 -1.24
C MET A 123 5.47 6.48 -0.70
N PHE A 124 6.71 6.97 -0.59
CA PHE A 124 7.80 6.22 0.01
C PHE A 124 8.09 6.80 1.38
N SER A 125 7.92 5.98 2.43
CA SER A 125 8.16 6.41 3.80
C SER A 125 9.65 6.46 4.14
N GLY A 126 10.46 5.64 3.46
CA GLY A 126 11.88 5.50 3.77
C GLY A 126 12.16 4.74 5.06
N ILE A 127 11.12 4.30 5.75
CA ILE A 127 11.24 3.61 7.03
C ILE A 127 10.60 2.25 6.93
N ARG A 128 11.38 1.24 7.30
CA ARG A 128 10.98 -0.14 7.31
C ARG A 128 10.47 -0.51 8.70
N HIS A 129 9.27 -1.08 8.77
CA HIS A 129 8.70 -1.53 10.05
C HIS A 129 8.57 -3.04 10.04
N PHE A 130 9.46 -3.71 10.77
CA PHE A 130 9.36 -5.15 10.98
C PHE A 130 8.89 -5.44 12.39
N LYS A 131 7.86 -6.25 12.51
CA LYS A 131 7.32 -6.71 13.78
C LYS A 131 7.14 -8.21 13.73
N HIS A 132 7.94 -8.90 14.50
CA HIS A 132 7.92 -10.36 14.53
C HIS A 132 7.30 -10.89 15.83
#